data_19007cd744c34b440ceb4ba5f28689d4
#
_entry.id   19007cd744c34b440ceb4ba5f28689d4
#
_cell.length_a   1.000
_cell.length_b   1.000
_cell.length_c   1.000
_cell.angle_alpha   90.00
_cell.angle_beta   90.00
_cell.angle_gamma   90.00
#
_symmetry.space_group_name_H-M   'P 1'
#
loop_
_entity.id
_entity.type
_entity.pdbx_description
1 polymer ?
#
loop_
_entity_poly.entity_id
_entity_poly.type
_entity_poly.pdbx_seq_one_letter_code
_entity_poly.pdbx_strand_id
1 'polypeptide(L)'
;MARNLDPKCRQCRREGEKLFLKGEKCFTDKCAIERRSYAPGQHGQKNLRRSDYGTQLREKQKIRRIYGLLERQFRNTYKEAARAKEVTGEALLQMLESRLDTVAYRMGFGASRTEARQIVRHNGILVNGKRVNIPSYQVRQGDVIEVAPKAKGQLRIKAATEAAEGRGYPDWIEVDIKALKGTFKAKPQRSELPATINESLVVELYSK
;
A
#
# COMPACT_ATOMS: atom_id res chain seq x y z
N MET A 1 0.75 15.68 6.35
CA MET A 1 0.39 15.17 5.01
C MET A 1 -0.99 14.51 5.07
N ALA A 2 -1.94 14.98 4.26
CA ALA A 2 -3.32 14.46 4.24
C ALA A 2 -3.37 13.01 3.71
N ARG A 3 -4.36 12.24 4.16
CA ARG A 3 -4.59 10.84 3.75
C ARG A 3 -6.07 10.57 3.52
N ASN A 4 -6.38 9.46 2.88
CA ASN A 4 -7.76 8.98 2.76
C ASN A 4 -8.23 8.42 4.11
N LEU A 5 -9.30 9.03 4.68
CA LEU A 5 -9.90 8.66 5.96
C LEU A 5 -11.20 7.86 5.79
N ASP A 6 -11.69 7.68 4.56
CA ASP A 6 -12.94 6.98 4.29
C ASP A 6 -12.98 5.56 4.88
N PRO A 7 -14.17 5.05 5.20
CA PRO A 7 -14.35 3.70 5.73
C PRO A 7 -13.78 2.62 4.79
N LYS A 8 -12.76 1.89 5.26
CA LYS A 8 -11.98 0.94 4.45
C LYS A 8 -12.81 -0.19 3.83
N CYS A 9 -13.72 -0.78 4.63
CA CYS A 9 -14.58 -1.85 4.11
C CYS A 9 -15.55 -1.38 3.01
N ARG A 10 -15.98 -0.11 3.04
CA ARG A 10 -16.80 0.46 1.95
C ARG A 10 -15.98 0.63 0.67
N GLN A 11 -14.67 0.89 0.80
CA GLN A 11 -13.76 0.97 -0.33
C GLN A 11 -13.60 -0.39 -1.02
N CYS A 12 -13.32 -1.48 -0.27
CA CYS A 12 -13.25 -2.83 -0.81
C CYS A 12 -14.55 -3.21 -1.55
N ARG A 13 -15.70 -3.01 -0.92
CA ARG A 13 -17.01 -3.29 -1.52
C ARG A 13 -17.28 -2.48 -2.78
N ARG A 14 -16.82 -1.23 -2.86
CA ARG A 14 -16.97 -0.39 -4.07
C ARG A 14 -16.11 -0.90 -5.24
N GLU A 15 -14.93 -1.43 -4.97
CA GLU A 15 -14.07 -2.01 -6.01
C GLU A 15 -14.47 -3.46 -6.34
N GLY A 16 -15.19 -4.15 -5.46
CA GLY A 16 -15.58 -5.55 -5.64
C GLY A 16 -14.48 -6.55 -5.29
N GLU A 17 -13.38 -6.08 -4.67
CA GLU A 17 -12.19 -6.88 -4.37
C GLU A 17 -11.69 -6.65 -2.95
N LYS A 18 -10.97 -7.64 -2.38
CA LYS A 18 -10.25 -7.48 -1.13
C LYS A 18 -8.99 -6.63 -1.34
N LEU A 19 -8.97 -5.42 -0.78
CA LEU A 19 -7.81 -4.52 -0.84
C LEU A 19 -6.90 -4.65 0.39
N PHE A 20 -7.19 -5.56 1.31
CA PHE A 20 -6.41 -5.84 2.52
C PHE A 20 -6.05 -4.59 3.36
N LEU A 21 -7.01 -3.69 3.58
CA LEU A 21 -6.78 -2.39 4.21
C LEU A 21 -6.85 -2.40 5.73
N LYS A 22 -7.31 -3.50 6.36
CA LYS A 22 -7.54 -3.61 7.82
C LYS A 22 -6.70 -4.69 8.51
N GLY A 23 -5.67 -5.23 7.85
CA GLY A 23 -4.85 -6.31 8.42
C GLY A 23 -5.64 -7.59 8.64
N GLU A 24 -5.49 -8.24 9.79
CA GLU A 24 -6.05 -9.56 10.12
C GLU A 24 -7.53 -9.74 9.76
N LYS A 25 -8.35 -8.72 10.04
CA LYS A 25 -9.79 -8.78 9.71
C LYS A 25 -10.08 -9.09 8.24
N CYS A 26 -9.16 -8.77 7.33
CA CYS A 26 -9.34 -9.03 5.90
C CYS A 26 -9.11 -10.48 5.52
N PHE A 27 -8.50 -11.27 6.41
CA PHE A 27 -8.20 -12.69 6.22
C PHE A 27 -9.21 -13.60 6.94
N THR A 28 -10.12 -13.05 7.75
CA THR A 28 -11.14 -13.80 8.49
C THR A 28 -12.52 -13.67 7.82
N ASP A 29 -13.46 -14.55 8.19
CA ASP A 29 -14.88 -14.54 7.76
C ASP A 29 -15.62 -13.24 8.15
N LYS A 30 -15.01 -12.44 9.04
CA LYS A 30 -15.52 -11.12 9.43
C LYS A 30 -15.28 -10.06 8.37
N CYS A 31 -14.67 -10.41 7.22
CA CYS A 31 -14.43 -9.50 6.12
C CYS A 31 -15.76 -9.02 5.51
N ALA A 32 -15.91 -7.70 5.39
CA ALA A 32 -17.20 -7.12 4.95
C ALA A 32 -17.54 -7.41 3.48
N ILE A 33 -16.55 -7.74 2.64
CA ILE A 33 -16.79 -8.07 1.24
C ILE A 33 -17.34 -9.51 1.10
N GLU A 34 -16.92 -10.42 1.96
CA GLU A 34 -17.45 -11.80 1.97
C GLU A 34 -18.90 -11.83 2.42
N ARG A 35 -19.22 -11.01 3.43
CA ARG A 35 -20.61 -10.91 3.91
C ARG A 35 -21.53 -10.15 2.96
N ARG A 36 -21.02 -9.14 2.23
CA ARG A 36 -21.79 -8.27 1.34
C ARG A 36 -20.90 -7.90 0.15
N SER A 37 -20.92 -8.71 -0.90
CA SER A 37 -20.09 -8.57 -2.10
C SER A 37 -20.47 -7.39 -3.00
N TYR A 38 -21.61 -6.72 -2.73
CA TYR A 38 -22.11 -5.60 -3.53
C TYR A 38 -21.60 -4.24 -3.03
N ALA A 39 -21.59 -3.26 -3.92
CA ALA A 39 -21.18 -1.89 -3.62
C ALA A 39 -22.02 -1.25 -2.49
N PRO A 40 -21.47 -0.33 -1.70
CA PRO A 40 -22.24 0.39 -0.68
C PRO A 40 -23.23 1.36 -1.31
N GLY A 41 -24.37 1.57 -0.64
CA GLY A 41 -25.43 2.49 -1.03
C GLY A 41 -26.72 1.78 -1.48
N GLN A 42 -27.81 2.54 -1.64
CA GLN A 42 -29.14 2.02 -1.97
C GLN A 42 -29.16 1.23 -3.28
N HIS A 43 -28.39 1.67 -4.27
CA HIS A 43 -28.32 1.04 -5.58
C HIS A 43 -27.11 0.09 -5.76
N GLY A 44 -26.48 -0.30 -4.65
CA GLY A 44 -25.24 -1.11 -4.69
C GLY A 44 -25.39 -2.50 -5.32
N GLN A 45 -26.59 -3.08 -5.29
CA GLN A 45 -26.90 -4.39 -5.88
C GLN A 45 -27.20 -4.34 -7.39
N LYS A 46 -27.43 -3.14 -7.96
CA LYS A 46 -27.68 -2.99 -9.38
C LYS A 46 -26.38 -3.12 -10.15
N ASN A 47 -26.31 -4.10 -11.06
CA ASN A 47 -25.19 -4.27 -11.99
C ASN A 47 -25.41 -3.35 -13.20
N LEU A 48 -24.77 -2.18 -13.17
CA LEU A 48 -24.69 -1.28 -14.30
C LEU A 48 -23.47 -1.64 -15.15
N ARG A 49 -23.67 -1.76 -16.47
CA ARG A 49 -22.56 -1.89 -17.42
C ARG A 49 -21.63 -0.67 -17.28
N ARG A 50 -20.36 -0.91 -17.08
CA ARG A 50 -19.35 0.16 -16.98
C ARG A 50 -18.90 0.57 -18.37
N SER A 51 -18.76 1.86 -18.59
CA SER A 51 -18.04 2.39 -19.76
C SER A 51 -16.54 2.17 -19.59
N ASP A 52 -15.78 2.29 -20.70
CA ASP A 52 -14.32 2.17 -20.67
C ASP A 52 -13.70 3.20 -19.74
N TYR A 53 -14.16 4.45 -19.79
CA TYR A 53 -13.77 5.47 -18.82
C TYR A 53 -14.06 5.05 -17.37
N GLY A 54 -15.23 4.47 -17.13
CA GLY A 54 -15.62 3.98 -15.80
C GLY A 54 -14.69 2.86 -15.31
N THR A 55 -14.23 1.98 -16.19
CA THR A 55 -13.29 0.90 -15.89
C THR A 55 -11.90 1.47 -15.56
N GLN A 56 -11.38 2.35 -16.37
CA GLN A 56 -10.11 3.05 -16.16
C GLN A 56 -10.12 3.84 -14.84
N LEU A 57 -11.22 4.56 -14.57
CA LEU A 57 -11.41 5.32 -13.32
C LEU A 57 -11.42 4.40 -12.10
N ARG A 58 -12.10 3.24 -12.17
CA ARG A 58 -12.13 2.28 -11.04
C ARG A 58 -10.76 1.71 -10.75
N GLU A 59 -9.99 1.37 -11.78
CA GLU A 59 -8.64 0.84 -11.60
C GLU A 59 -7.72 1.88 -10.92
N LYS A 60 -7.76 3.12 -11.38
CA LYS A 60 -7.06 4.22 -10.71
C LYS A 60 -7.48 4.36 -9.24
N GLN A 61 -8.78 4.35 -8.96
CA GLN A 61 -9.28 4.47 -7.61
C GLN A 61 -8.89 3.28 -6.73
N LYS A 62 -8.84 2.07 -7.28
CA LYS A 62 -8.36 0.86 -6.60
C LYS A 62 -6.93 1.05 -6.13
N ILE A 63 -6.00 1.37 -7.03
CA ILE A 63 -4.59 1.58 -6.70
C ILE A 63 -4.45 2.69 -5.65
N ARG A 64 -5.07 3.84 -5.88
CA ARG A 64 -5.04 4.96 -4.93
C ARG A 64 -5.52 4.58 -3.52
N ARG A 65 -6.52 3.71 -3.41
CA ARG A 65 -7.08 3.22 -2.15
C ARG A 65 -6.16 2.21 -1.46
N ILE A 66 -5.54 1.32 -2.21
CA ILE A 66 -4.55 0.36 -1.70
C ILE A 66 -3.43 1.11 -0.97
N TYR A 67 -2.88 2.16 -1.58
CA TYR A 67 -1.79 2.95 -0.98
C TYR A 67 -2.27 4.11 -0.08
N GLY A 68 -3.59 4.30 0.05
CA GLY A 68 -4.17 5.31 0.94
C GLY A 68 -3.88 6.76 0.54
N LEU A 69 -3.64 7.02 -0.74
CA LEU A 69 -3.28 8.33 -1.27
C LEU A 69 -4.50 9.19 -1.60
N LEU A 70 -4.32 10.52 -1.59
CA LEU A 70 -5.25 11.48 -2.16
C LEU A 70 -4.93 11.71 -3.65
N GLU A 71 -5.92 12.20 -4.39
CA GLU A 71 -5.83 12.38 -5.84
C GLU A 71 -4.62 13.22 -6.27
N ARG A 72 -4.40 14.35 -5.61
CA ARG A 72 -3.27 15.25 -5.93
C ARG A 72 -1.92 14.55 -5.77
N GLN A 73 -1.74 13.78 -4.70
CA GLN A 73 -0.50 13.04 -4.47
C GLN A 73 -0.31 11.95 -5.52
N PHE A 74 -1.36 11.18 -5.81
CA PHE A 74 -1.32 10.13 -6.80
C PHE A 74 -0.99 10.68 -8.19
N ARG A 75 -1.64 11.78 -8.59
CA ARG A 75 -1.37 12.46 -9.87
C ARG A 75 0.06 12.98 -9.95
N ASN A 76 0.62 13.51 -8.86
CA ASN A 76 2.02 13.95 -8.84
C ASN A 76 2.97 12.77 -9.03
N THR A 77 2.74 11.65 -8.32
CA THR A 77 3.55 10.42 -8.50
C THR A 77 3.44 9.89 -9.93
N TYR A 78 2.26 9.92 -10.54
CA TYR A 78 2.10 9.57 -11.96
C TYR A 78 2.91 10.48 -12.87
N LYS A 79 2.89 11.80 -12.66
CA LYS A 79 3.69 12.75 -13.45
C LYS A 79 5.19 12.50 -13.33
N GLU A 80 5.65 12.11 -12.15
CA GLU A 80 7.06 11.74 -11.92
C GLU A 80 7.39 10.43 -12.65
N ALA A 81 6.52 9.42 -12.57
CA ALA A 81 6.67 8.16 -13.28
C ALA A 81 6.70 8.35 -14.81
N ALA A 82 5.84 9.22 -15.34
CA ALA A 82 5.80 9.52 -16.77
C ALA A 82 7.05 10.24 -17.30
N ARG A 83 7.85 10.86 -16.40
CA ARG A 83 9.16 11.46 -16.76
C ARG A 83 10.31 10.46 -16.69
N ALA A 84 10.10 9.32 -16.04
CA ALA A 84 11.11 8.27 -15.99
C ALA A 84 11.32 7.66 -17.39
N LYS A 85 12.51 7.10 -17.62
CA LYS A 85 12.85 6.42 -18.89
C LYS A 85 12.28 4.99 -18.95
N GLU A 86 11.66 4.53 -17.87
CA GLU A 86 11.06 3.21 -17.72
C GLU A 86 9.61 3.20 -18.18
N VAL A 87 9.00 2.02 -18.30
CA VAL A 87 7.56 1.88 -18.59
C VAL A 87 6.76 2.59 -17.50
N THR A 88 5.97 3.59 -17.89
CA THR A 88 5.28 4.51 -16.94
C THR A 88 4.46 3.78 -15.89
N GLY A 89 3.76 2.71 -16.27
CA GLY A 89 2.94 1.93 -15.34
C GLY A 89 3.77 1.22 -14.28
N GLU A 90 4.87 0.59 -14.67
CA GLU A 90 5.80 -0.07 -13.75
C GLU A 90 6.50 0.93 -12.85
N ALA A 91 7.02 2.03 -13.42
CA ALA A 91 7.64 3.11 -12.64
C ALA A 91 6.68 3.69 -11.59
N LEU A 92 5.39 3.85 -11.94
CA LEU A 92 4.36 4.28 -10.99
C LEU A 92 4.24 3.31 -9.81
N LEU A 93 4.12 2.01 -10.08
CA LEU A 93 4.00 1.00 -9.03
C LEU A 93 5.26 0.91 -8.18
N GLN A 94 6.44 0.97 -8.79
CA GLN A 94 7.72 1.00 -8.07
C GLN A 94 7.82 2.21 -7.13
N MET A 95 7.44 3.41 -7.60
CA MET A 95 7.41 4.61 -6.76
C MET A 95 6.42 4.48 -5.59
N LEU A 96 5.28 3.83 -5.80
CA LEU A 96 4.29 3.58 -4.76
C LEU A 96 4.76 2.55 -3.73
N GLU A 97 5.47 1.51 -4.14
CA GLU A 97 6.04 0.51 -3.23
C GLU A 97 7.31 1.01 -2.52
N SER A 98 8.08 1.90 -3.14
CA SER A 98 9.28 2.49 -2.52
C SER A 98 8.97 3.54 -1.44
N ARG A 99 7.71 3.86 -1.18
CA ARG A 99 7.32 4.78 -0.10
C ARG A 99 7.60 4.15 1.27
N LEU A 100 8.13 4.93 2.19
CA LEU A 100 8.48 4.46 3.55
C LEU A 100 7.30 3.84 4.30
N ASP A 101 6.08 4.41 4.15
CA ASP A 101 4.88 3.83 4.77
C ASP A 101 4.53 2.46 4.19
N THR A 102 4.77 2.25 2.90
CA THR A 102 4.54 0.98 2.22
C THR A 102 5.65 -0.03 2.54
N VAL A 103 6.91 0.38 2.48
CA VAL A 103 8.05 -0.48 2.82
C VAL A 103 7.95 -0.98 4.27
N ALA A 104 7.65 -0.09 5.23
CA ALA A 104 7.44 -0.48 6.62
C ALA A 104 6.28 -1.49 6.80
N TYR A 105 5.21 -1.37 6.00
CA TYR A 105 4.13 -2.38 5.96
C TYR A 105 4.61 -3.71 5.36
N ARG A 106 5.37 -3.67 4.27
CA ARG A 106 5.90 -4.87 3.61
C ARG A 106 6.90 -5.62 4.51
N MET A 107 7.70 -4.90 5.30
CA MET A 107 8.59 -5.45 6.33
C MET A 107 7.85 -5.98 7.57
N GLY A 108 6.52 -5.84 7.63
CA GLY A 108 5.72 -6.35 8.74
C GLY A 108 5.72 -5.49 10.00
N PHE A 109 6.25 -4.26 9.97
CA PHE A 109 6.25 -3.36 11.14
C PHE A 109 4.87 -2.77 11.47
N GLY A 110 3.87 -3.06 10.66
CA GLY A 110 2.48 -2.71 10.91
C GLY A 110 1.52 -3.69 10.24
N ALA A 111 0.42 -4.01 10.90
CA ALA A 111 -0.59 -4.94 10.39
C ALA A 111 -1.32 -4.42 9.13
N SER A 112 -1.26 -3.13 8.87
CA SER A 112 -1.81 -2.48 7.68
C SER A 112 -0.98 -1.28 7.26
N ARG A 113 -1.08 -0.87 5.96
CA ARG A 113 -0.42 0.37 5.49
C ARG A 113 -0.82 1.61 6.29
N THR A 114 -2.05 1.66 6.81
CA THR A 114 -2.52 2.78 7.65
C THR A 114 -1.80 2.80 8.99
N GLU A 115 -1.56 1.67 9.59
CA GLU A 115 -0.82 1.54 10.84
C GLU A 115 0.67 1.82 10.64
N ALA A 116 1.30 1.21 9.64
CA ALA A 116 2.69 1.48 9.29
C ALA A 116 2.91 2.99 9.06
N ARG A 117 2.01 3.65 8.35
CA ARG A 117 2.02 5.10 8.18
C ARG A 117 1.92 5.86 9.50
N GLN A 118 1.14 5.38 10.45
CA GLN A 118 1.05 6.00 11.78
C GLN A 118 2.35 5.83 12.55
N ILE A 119 2.96 4.64 12.49
CA ILE A 119 4.25 4.38 13.15
C ILE A 119 5.33 5.31 12.59
N VAL A 120 5.42 5.46 11.27
CA VAL A 120 6.34 6.42 10.64
C VAL A 120 6.09 7.83 11.15
N ARG A 121 4.84 8.30 11.13
CA ARG A 121 4.51 9.66 11.58
C ARG A 121 4.82 9.93 13.04
N HIS A 122 4.77 8.93 13.88
CA HIS A 122 5.06 9.01 15.32
C HIS A 122 6.55 8.79 15.64
N ASN A 123 7.42 8.95 14.63
CA ASN A 123 8.88 8.77 14.78
C ASN A 123 9.26 7.34 15.24
N GLY A 124 8.45 6.34 14.89
CA GLY A 124 8.70 4.94 15.24
C GLY A 124 9.64 4.22 14.27
N ILE A 125 10.10 4.87 13.21
CA ILE A 125 10.97 4.30 12.18
C ILE A 125 12.24 5.15 12.03
N LEU A 126 13.36 4.45 11.84
CA LEU A 126 14.65 5.02 11.45
C LEU A 126 14.98 4.52 10.04
N VAL A 127 15.63 5.36 9.27
CA VAL A 127 16.23 5.01 7.97
C VAL A 127 17.72 5.33 8.06
N ASN A 128 18.57 4.34 7.88
CA ASN A 128 20.02 4.46 8.05
C ASN A 128 20.42 5.11 9.38
N GLY A 129 19.75 4.70 10.47
CA GLY A 129 19.95 5.22 11.83
C GLY A 129 19.34 6.60 12.10
N LYS A 130 18.78 7.29 11.10
CA LYS A 130 18.18 8.62 11.25
C LYS A 130 16.65 8.54 11.33
N ARG A 131 16.02 9.34 12.21
CA ARG A 131 14.55 9.40 12.31
C ARG A 131 13.94 10.05 11.08
N VAL A 132 12.99 9.35 10.45
CA VAL A 132 12.21 9.85 9.32
C VAL A 132 10.73 9.72 9.64
N ASN A 133 10.03 10.86 9.71
CA ASN A 133 8.59 10.91 10.01
C ASN A 133 7.73 11.27 8.78
N ILE A 134 8.32 11.19 7.60
CA ILE A 134 7.65 11.51 6.33
C ILE A 134 7.23 10.20 5.65
N PRO A 135 5.92 9.85 5.64
CA PRO A 135 5.45 8.58 5.05
C PRO A 135 5.71 8.45 3.54
N SER A 136 5.85 9.57 2.84
CA SER A 136 6.13 9.59 1.40
C SER A 136 7.63 9.62 1.08
N TYR A 137 8.51 9.49 2.07
CA TYR A 137 9.93 9.35 1.83
C TYR A 137 10.17 8.18 0.87
N GLN A 138 10.94 8.41 -0.18
CA GLN A 138 11.29 7.38 -1.16
C GLN A 138 12.53 6.64 -0.66
N VAL A 139 12.32 5.38 -0.32
CA VAL A 139 13.39 4.47 0.11
C VAL A 139 14.21 4.08 -1.12
N ARG A 140 15.51 4.07 -0.97
CA ARG A 140 16.46 3.72 -2.03
C ARG A 140 17.01 2.32 -1.81
N GLN A 141 17.53 1.73 -2.87
CA GLN A 141 18.24 0.45 -2.78
C GLN A 141 19.40 0.55 -1.80
N GLY A 142 19.52 -0.43 -0.92
CA GLY A 142 20.51 -0.48 0.15
C GLY A 142 20.11 0.25 1.43
N ASP A 143 18.99 1.01 1.44
CA ASP A 143 18.54 1.66 2.67
C ASP A 143 18.11 0.61 3.71
N VAL A 144 18.55 0.85 4.94
CA VAL A 144 18.23 0.05 6.11
C VAL A 144 17.12 0.74 6.90
N ILE A 145 16.01 0.04 7.08
CA ILE A 145 14.83 0.52 7.81
C ILE A 145 14.73 -0.27 9.11
N GLU A 146 14.66 0.42 10.24
CA GLU A 146 14.55 -0.20 11.55
C GLU A 146 13.49 0.48 12.42
N VAL A 147 12.91 -0.31 13.33
CA VAL A 147 11.98 0.21 14.33
C VAL A 147 12.78 0.95 15.40
N ALA A 148 12.40 2.19 15.70
CA ALA A 148 13.07 3.01 16.71
C ALA A 148 13.03 2.33 18.09
N PRO A 149 14.09 2.43 18.93
CA PRO A 149 14.18 1.76 20.22
C PRO A 149 12.96 1.96 21.11
N LYS A 150 12.42 3.18 21.14
CA LYS A 150 11.21 3.52 21.91
C LYS A 150 9.94 2.80 21.40
N ALA A 151 9.93 2.37 20.15
CA ALA A 151 8.77 1.72 19.53
C ALA A 151 8.86 0.18 19.57
N LYS A 152 10.05 -0.40 19.75
CA LYS A 152 10.26 -1.87 19.75
C LYS A 152 9.44 -2.60 20.82
N GLY A 153 9.16 -1.95 21.97
CA GLY A 153 8.35 -2.52 23.04
C GLY A 153 6.84 -2.56 22.78
N GLN A 154 6.34 -1.98 21.69
CA GLN A 154 4.91 -1.90 21.45
C GLN A 154 4.33 -3.25 21.00
N LEU A 155 3.35 -3.77 21.75
CA LEU A 155 2.68 -5.06 21.46
C LEU A 155 2.11 -5.14 20.05
N ARG A 156 1.58 -4.04 19.53
CA ARG A 156 1.03 -3.98 18.15
C ARG A 156 2.09 -4.24 17.08
N ILE A 157 3.34 -3.81 17.28
CA ILE A 157 4.43 -4.04 16.33
C ILE A 157 4.83 -5.51 16.37
N LYS A 158 4.96 -6.10 17.57
CA LYS A 158 5.26 -7.52 17.75
C LYS A 158 4.20 -8.39 17.07
N ALA A 159 2.93 -8.16 17.37
CA ALA A 159 1.82 -8.90 16.73
C ALA A 159 1.80 -8.72 15.22
N ALA A 160 2.08 -7.51 14.72
CA ALA A 160 2.15 -7.27 13.26
C ALA A 160 3.32 -8.03 12.61
N THR A 161 4.46 -8.12 13.30
CA THR A 161 5.65 -8.83 12.80
C THR A 161 5.42 -10.34 12.76
N GLU A 162 4.82 -10.91 13.78
CA GLU A 162 4.44 -12.34 13.84
C GLU A 162 3.45 -12.69 12.72
N ALA A 163 2.43 -11.84 12.51
CA ALA A 163 1.48 -12.03 11.42
C ALA A 163 2.11 -11.87 10.02
N ALA A 164 3.17 -11.08 9.90
CA ALA A 164 3.90 -10.91 8.65
C ALA A 164 4.80 -12.10 8.35
N GLU A 165 5.42 -12.71 9.36
CA GLU A 165 6.22 -13.94 9.22
C GLU A 165 5.39 -15.07 8.62
N GLY A 166 4.15 -15.27 9.10
CA GLY A 166 3.23 -16.26 8.54
C GLY A 166 2.79 -16.01 7.10
N ARG A 167 2.90 -14.77 6.59
CA ARG A 167 2.56 -14.39 5.21
C ARG A 167 3.74 -14.46 4.25
N GLY A 168 4.96 -14.49 4.77
CA GLY A 168 6.18 -14.33 4.01
C GLY A 168 6.49 -12.86 3.63
N TYR A 169 7.71 -12.63 3.24
CA TYR A 169 8.22 -11.33 2.78
C TYR A 169 8.48 -11.36 1.27
N PRO A 170 8.30 -10.23 0.56
CA PRO A 170 8.67 -10.13 -0.84
C PRO A 170 10.20 -10.25 -1.02
N ASP A 171 10.65 -10.82 -2.13
CA ASP A 171 12.07 -11.08 -2.42
C ASP A 171 12.95 -9.83 -2.48
N TRP A 172 12.35 -8.68 -2.82
CA TRP A 172 13.02 -7.38 -2.90
C TRP A 172 13.26 -6.71 -1.53
N ILE A 173 12.86 -7.38 -0.42
CA ILE A 173 13.11 -6.93 0.95
C ILE A 173 13.76 -8.06 1.73
N GLU A 174 14.69 -7.72 2.60
CA GLU A 174 15.25 -8.62 3.62
C GLU A 174 14.86 -8.12 4.99
N VAL A 175 14.40 -9.02 5.87
CA VAL A 175 13.91 -8.63 7.20
C VAL A 175 14.54 -9.51 8.27
N ASP A 176 15.14 -8.87 9.25
CA ASP A 176 15.53 -9.49 10.53
C ASP A 176 14.45 -9.18 11.57
N ILE A 177 13.64 -10.19 11.87
CA ILE A 177 12.52 -10.09 12.78
C ILE A 177 13.00 -9.83 14.21
N LYS A 178 14.09 -10.45 14.64
CA LYS A 178 14.61 -10.33 16.00
C LYS A 178 15.14 -8.93 16.27
N ALA A 179 15.85 -8.36 15.32
CA ALA A 179 16.35 -7.00 15.40
C ALA A 179 15.28 -5.93 15.09
N LEU A 180 14.13 -6.31 14.50
CA LEU A 180 13.12 -5.41 13.93
C LEU A 180 13.75 -4.43 12.93
N LYS A 181 14.54 -4.97 12.02
CA LYS A 181 15.31 -4.27 11.02
C LYS A 181 15.12 -4.93 9.66
N GLY A 182 15.14 -4.16 8.59
CA GLY A 182 15.09 -4.70 7.25
C GLY A 182 15.86 -3.85 6.26
N THR A 183 16.27 -4.47 5.16
CA THR A 183 16.99 -3.82 4.07
C THR A 183 16.15 -3.84 2.80
N PHE A 184 16.08 -2.71 2.11
CA PHE A 184 15.44 -2.60 0.81
C PHE A 184 16.46 -2.97 -0.27
N LYS A 185 16.39 -4.21 -0.78
CA LYS A 185 17.40 -4.78 -1.72
C LYS A 185 17.33 -4.16 -3.11
N ALA A 186 16.13 -4.06 -3.66
CA ALA A 186 15.90 -3.59 -5.02
C ALA A 186 14.52 -2.95 -5.15
N LYS A 187 14.25 -2.28 -6.26
CA LYS A 187 12.89 -1.92 -6.64
C LYS A 187 12.15 -3.18 -7.09
N PRO A 188 10.85 -3.35 -6.71
CA PRO A 188 10.09 -4.52 -7.11
C PRO A 188 9.95 -4.61 -8.63
N GLN A 189 10.06 -5.81 -9.18
CA GLN A 189 9.72 -6.10 -10.56
C GLN A 189 8.20 -6.25 -10.72
N ARG A 190 7.69 -6.08 -11.94
CA ARG A 190 6.24 -6.21 -12.19
C ARG A 190 5.68 -7.58 -11.79
N SER A 191 6.46 -8.64 -11.97
CA SER A 191 6.10 -10.01 -11.61
C SER A 191 5.90 -10.23 -10.10
N GLU A 192 6.58 -9.45 -9.26
CA GLU A 192 6.50 -9.52 -7.80
C GLU A 192 5.31 -8.74 -7.22
N LEU A 193 4.64 -7.94 -8.05
CA LEU A 193 3.50 -7.13 -7.65
C LEU A 193 2.17 -7.86 -7.95
N PRO A 194 1.09 -7.53 -7.21
CA PRO A 194 -0.19 -8.21 -7.40
C PRO A 194 -0.68 -8.14 -8.84
N ALA A 195 -0.94 -9.31 -9.45
CA ALA A 195 -1.49 -9.41 -10.81
C ALA A 195 -2.88 -8.78 -10.95
N THR A 196 -3.59 -8.58 -9.83
CA THR A 196 -4.91 -7.92 -9.80
C THR A 196 -4.87 -6.43 -10.17
N ILE A 197 -3.69 -5.82 -10.21
CA ILE A 197 -3.50 -4.41 -10.57
C ILE A 197 -3.24 -4.32 -12.07
N ASN A 198 -4.04 -3.52 -12.78
CA ASN A 198 -3.82 -3.21 -14.20
C ASN A 198 -3.41 -1.74 -14.35
N GLU A 199 -2.11 -1.49 -14.33
CA GLU A 199 -1.52 -0.17 -14.45
C GLU A 199 -1.73 0.49 -15.81
N SER A 200 -1.89 -0.30 -16.89
CA SER A 200 -2.12 0.22 -18.24
C SER A 200 -3.41 1.05 -18.33
N LEU A 201 -4.48 0.61 -17.65
CA LEU A 201 -5.73 1.36 -17.58
C LEU A 201 -5.57 2.72 -16.89
N VAL A 202 -4.63 2.81 -15.93
CA VAL A 202 -4.33 4.10 -15.27
C VAL A 202 -3.55 5.02 -16.19
N VAL A 203 -2.61 4.47 -16.95
CA VAL A 203 -1.84 5.24 -17.95
C VAL A 203 -2.79 5.78 -19.01
N GLU A 204 -3.66 4.95 -19.55
CA GLU A 204 -4.68 5.36 -20.54
C GLU A 204 -5.60 6.47 -20.00
N LEU A 205 -6.02 6.39 -18.73
CA LEU A 205 -6.87 7.41 -18.11
C LEU A 205 -6.20 8.78 -18.05
N TYR A 206 -4.89 8.81 -17.76
CA TYR A 206 -4.14 10.06 -17.61
C TYR A 206 -3.52 10.58 -18.93
N SER A 207 -3.54 9.78 -19.99
CA SER A 207 -3.04 10.15 -21.31
C SER A 207 -4.10 10.90 -22.16
N LYS A 208 -5.33 10.97 -21.65
CA LYS A 208 -6.48 11.66 -22.29
C LYS A 208 -6.51 13.14 -21.96
#